data_37e4e54e5eb4b632cfebcd53194c0b9a
#
_entry.id   37e4e54e5eb4b632cfebcd53194c0b9a
#
_cell.length_a   1.000
_cell.length_b   1.000
_cell.length_c   1.000
_cell.angle_alpha   90.00
_cell.angle_beta   90.00
_cell.angle_gamma   90.00
#
_symmetry.space_group_name_H-M   'P 1'
#
loop_
_entity.id
_entity.type
_entity.pdbx_description
1 polymer ?
#
loop_
_entity_poly.entity_id
_entity_poly.type
_entity_poly.pdbx_seq_one_letter_code
_entity_poly.pdbx_strand_id
1 'polypeptide(L)'
;MKDTILEVKDLSVTFTQYDRGFSRRTIHAVEKMDLTVKNGEIVAVVGSSGSGKSLLAHAIMGILPYNSEMDGEIWFLGERLTAERVKKLRGHEIVLVPQSVSYLDPLMKIGEQIQNGKKDVSVKEKCLAVLKRYGLSPDIREKYPFQLSGGMTRRV
;
A
#
# COMPACT_ATOMS: atom_id res chain seq x y z
N MET A 1 -12.07 -10.04 -23.69
CA MET A 1 -11.55 -9.15 -22.60
C MET A 1 -10.52 -9.93 -21.82
N LYS A 2 -9.34 -9.38 -21.55
CA LYS A 2 -8.37 -10.06 -20.69
C LYS A 2 -8.96 -10.12 -19.30
N ASP A 3 -9.23 -11.32 -18.81
CA ASP A 3 -9.83 -11.56 -17.48
C ASP A 3 -8.83 -11.23 -16.34
N THR A 4 -7.52 -11.23 -16.63
CA THR A 4 -6.45 -10.96 -15.68
C THR A 4 -6.19 -9.46 -15.53
N ILE A 5 -6.30 -8.96 -14.30
CA ILE A 5 -6.02 -7.57 -13.92
C ILE A 5 -4.55 -7.40 -13.54
N LEU A 6 -4.04 -8.29 -12.68
CA LEU A 6 -2.66 -8.23 -12.17
C LEU A 6 -1.98 -9.57 -12.41
N GLU A 7 -0.77 -9.51 -12.93
CA GLU A 7 0.09 -10.68 -13.11
C GLU A 7 1.50 -10.36 -12.61
N VAL A 8 2.03 -11.19 -11.75
CA VAL A 8 3.39 -11.13 -11.21
C VAL A 8 4.08 -12.41 -11.65
N LYS A 9 5.27 -12.28 -12.25
CA LYS A 9 6.06 -13.41 -12.78
C LYS A 9 7.47 -13.38 -12.21
N ASP A 10 7.90 -14.51 -11.66
CA ASP A 10 9.27 -14.77 -11.15
C ASP A 10 9.77 -13.65 -10.22
N LEU A 11 8.87 -13.02 -9.45
CA LEU A 11 9.23 -11.90 -8.59
C LEU A 11 10.22 -12.35 -7.52
N SER A 12 11.39 -11.75 -7.53
CA SER A 12 12.42 -11.91 -6.50
C SER A 12 12.77 -10.55 -5.92
N VAL A 13 12.90 -10.47 -4.60
CA VAL A 13 13.30 -9.25 -3.89
C VAL A 13 14.46 -9.60 -2.96
N THR A 14 15.57 -8.89 -3.16
CA THR A 14 16.77 -9.03 -2.35
C THR A 14 17.11 -7.72 -1.65
N PHE A 15 17.73 -7.84 -0.49
CA PHE A 15 18.23 -6.70 0.26
C PHE A 15 19.74 -6.77 0.40
N THR A 16 20.41 -5.64 0.19
CA THR A 16 21.83 -5.50 0.52
C THR A 16 21.96 -4.91 1.92
N GLN A 17 22.59 -5.63 2.83
CA GLN A 17 22.95 -5.19 4.16
C GLN A 17 24.47 -5.16 4.30
N TYR A 18 24.98 -4.09 4.92
CA TYR A 18 26.39 -3.99 5.26
C TYR A 18 26.58 -4.46 6.71
N ASP A 19 27.47 -5.42 6.90
CA ASP A 19 27.87 -5.89 8.22
C ASP A 19 29.13 -5.14 8.71
N ARG A 20 29.52 -5.33 9.98
CA ARG A 20 30.73 -4.77 10.55
C ARG A 20 31.94 -5.17 9.72
N GLY A 21 32.72 -4.20 9.21
CA GLY A 21 33.90 -4.43 8.40
C GLY A 21 33.69 -4.36 6.87
N PHE A 22 32.65 -3.67 6.38
CA PHE A 22 32.35 -3.46 4.95
C PHE A 22 32.00 -4.75 4.17
N SER A 23 31.76 -5.87 4.84
CA SER A 23 31.26 -7.05 4.16
C SER A 23 29.80 -6.84 3.75
N ARG A 24 29.48 -7.15 2.47
CA ARG A 24 28.12 -7.14 1.93
C ARG A 24 27.45 -8.48 2.21
N ARG A 25 26.27 -8.45 2.77
CA ARG A 25 25.38 -9.60 2.89
C ARG A 25 24.12 -9.36 2.06
N THR A 26 23.81 -10.29 1.17
CA THR A 26 22.55 -10.31 0.42
C THR A 26 21.54 -11.17 1.16
N ILE A 27 20.34 -10.65 1.36
CA ILE A 27 19.23 -11.35 1.99
C ILE A 27 18.14 -11.51 0.93
N HIS A 28 17.82 -12.76 0.60
CA HIS A 28 16.71 -13.10 -0.30
C HIS A 28 15.41 -13.09 0.52
N ALA A 29 14.57 -12.09 0.30
CA ALA A 29 13.34 -11.91 1.06
C ALA A 29 12.10 -12.45 0.34
N VAL A 30 12.13 -12.48 -1.00
CA VAL A 30 11.15 -13.13 -1.88
C VAL A 30 11.93 -13.81 -2.98
N GLU A 31 11.57 -15.05 -3.31
CA GLU A 31 12.21 -15.81 -4.37
C GLU A 31 11.16 -16.39 -5.32
N LYS A 32 11.26 -15.99 -6.61
CA LYS A 32 10.47 -16.53 -7.73
C LYS A 32 8.97 -16.66 -7.43
N MET A 33 8.38 -15.58 -6.91
CA MET A 33 6.96 -15.56 -6.58
C MET A 33 6.13 -15.25 -7.82
N ASP A 34 5.13 -16.06 -8.08
CA ASP A 34 4.11 -15.85 -9.10
C ASP A 34 2.76 -15.53 -8.45
N LEU A 35 2.02 -14.62 -9.05
CA LEU A 35 0.67 -14.27 -8.64
C LEU A 35 -0.15 -13.84 -9.85
N THR A 36 -1.39 -14.32 -9.92
CA THR A 36 -2.37 -13.83 -10.91
C THR A 36 -3.64 -13.44 -10.19
N VAL A 37 -4.17 -12.26 -10.51
CA VAL A 37 -5.46 -11.76 -10.00
C VAL A 37 -6.38 -11.46 -11.16
N LYS A 38 -7.56 -12.04 -11.16
CA LYS A 38 -8.59 -11.83 -12.18
C LYS A 38 -9.57 -10.73 -11.79
N ASN A 39 -10.34 -10.28 -12.75
CA ASN A 39 -11.37 -9.27 -12.50
C ASN A 39 -12.43 -9.79 -11.52
N GLY A 40 -12.71 -9.00 -10.49
CA GLY A 40 -13.66 -9.36 -9.43
C GLY A 40 -13.17 -10.42 -8.44
N GLU A 41 -11.92 -10.87 -8.55
CA GLU A 41 -11.34 -11.87 -7.67
C GLU A 41 -10.78 -11.25 -6.39
N ILE A 42 -10.90 -11.98 -5.28
CA ILE A 42 -10.23 -11.71 -4.01
C ILE A 42 -9.19 -12.79 -3.78
N VAL A 43 -7.91 -12.40 -3.79
CA VAL A 43 -6.79 -13.31 -3.56
C VAL A 43 -6.21 -13.09 -2.17
N ALA A 44 -6.11 -14.16 -1.37
CA ALA A 44 -5.48 -14.13 -0.06
C ALA A 44 -4.04 -14.65 -0.15
N VAL A 45 -3.08 -13.81 0.23
CA VAL A 45 -1.67 -14.19 0.37
C VAL A 45 -1.40 -14.54 1.83
N VAL A 46 -1.16 -15.82 2.11
CA VAL A 46 -0.94 -16.34 3.47
C VAL A 46 0.52 -16.76 3.66
N GLY A 47 0.99 -16.72 4.89
CA GLY A 47 2.37 -17.12 5.24
C GLY A 47 2.74 -16.57 6.63
N SER A 48 3.85 -17.07 7.17
CA SER A 48 4.41 -16.64 8.47
C SER A 48 4.81 -15.16 8.48
N SER A 49 5.02 -14.60 9.67
CA SER A 49 5.60 -13.25 9.78
C SER A 49 6.99 -13.23 9.15
N GLY A 50 7.29 -12.21 8.36
CA GLY A 50 8.57 -12.09 7.65
C GLY A 50 8.66 -12.83 6.31
N SER A 51 7.61 -13.54 5.87
CA SER A 51 7.62 -14.31 4.61
C SER A 51 7.49 -13.48 3.32
N GLY A 52 7.68 -12.17 3.36
CA GLY A 52 7.68 -11.32 2.16
C GLY A 52 6.32 -10.82 1.67
N LYS A 53 5.18 -11.14 2.34
CA LYS A 53 3.83 -10.72 1.90
C LYS A 53 3.70 -9.20 1.66
N SER A 54 4.21 -8.40 2.59
CA SER A 54 4.20 -6.94 2.45
C SER A 54 5.13 -6.46 1.34
N LEU A 55 6.23 -7.19 1.10
CA LEU A 55 7.16 -6.86 0.02
C LEU A 55 6.53 -7.07 -1.35
N LEU A 56 5.69 -8.09 -1.52
CA LEU A 56 4.90 -8.25 -2.74
C LEU A 56 4.02 -7.02 -3.01
N ALA A 57 3.28 -6.57 -1.99
CA ALA A 57 2.44 -5.37 -2.12
C ALA A 57 3.29 -4.11 -2.42
N HIS A 58 4.45 -3.96 -1.75
CA HIS A 58 5.37 -2.85 -1.99
C HIS A 58 6.00 -2.92 -3.40
N ALA A 59 6.32 -4.10 -3.90
CA ALA A 59 6.80 -4.30 -5.27
C ALA A 59 5.76 -3.86 -6.30
N ILE A 60 4.50 -4.31 -6.15
CA ILE A 60 3.39 -3.92 -7.02
C ILE A 60 3.19 -2.39 -7.00
N MET A 61 3.31 -1.79 -5.82
CA MET A 61 3.18 -0.34 -5.64
C MET A 61 4.44 0.44 -6.04
N GLY A 62 5.56 -0.22 -6.35
CA GLY A 62 6.84 0.45 -6.66
C GLY A 62 7.36 1.31 -5.50
N ILE A 63 7.20 0.84 -4.27
CA ILE A 63 7.65 1.53 -3.03
C ILE A 63 8.59 0.65 -2.20
N LEU A 64 9.32 -0.25 -2.85
CA LEU A 64 10.36 -1.02 -2.19
C LEU A 64 11.43 -0.10 -1.60
N PRO A 65 12.07 -0.48 -0.48
CA PRO A 65 13.16 0.29 0.13
C PRO A 65 14.35 0.47 -0.83
N TYR A 66 15.09 1.56 -0.66
CA TYR A 66 16.22 1.92 -1.55
C TYR A 66 17.36 0.90 -1.58
N ASN A 67 17.51 0.09 -0.53
CA ASN A 67 18.53 -0.96 -0.41
C ASN A 67 18.04 -2.32 -0.91
N SER A 68 16.93 -2.36 -1.64
CA SER A 68 16.41 -3.58 -2.26
C SER A 68 16.64 -3.57 -3.77
N GLU A 69 16.80 -4.75 -4.30
CA GLU A 69 16.81 -5.04 -5.74
C GLU A 69 15.62 -5.94 -6.04
N MET A 70 14.95 -5.68 -7.15
CA MET A 70 13.80 -6.45 -7.62
C MET A 70 14.11 -7.04 -8.99
N ASP A 71 13.87 -8.32 -9.14
CA ASP A 71 13.88 -9.04 -10.41
C ASP A 71 12.50 -9.64 -10.68
N GLY A 72 12.23 -10.01 -11.94
CA GLY A 72 10.92 -10.46 -12.38
C GLY A 72 10.07 -9.37 -13.02
N GLU A 73 8.82 -9.68 -13.29
CA GLU A 73 7.93 -8.79 -14.03
C GLU A 73 6.57 -8.67 -13.36
N ILE A 74 6.04 -7.45 -13.36
CA ILE A 74 4.68 -7.16 -12.89
C ILE A 74 3.90 -6.51 -14.03
N TRP A 75 2.71 -7.03 -14.29
CA TRP A 75 1.81 -6.59 -15.35
C TRP A 75 0.46 -6.18 -14.76
N PHE A 76 -0.06 -5.05 -15.18
CA PHE A 76 -1.36 -4.55 -14.77
C PHE A 76 -2.18 -4.18 -16.00
N LEU A 77 -3.38 -4.77 -16.11
CA LEU A 77 -4.28 -4.65 -17.28
C LEU A 77 -3.59 -5.00 -18.61
N GLY A 78 -2.65 -5.96 -18.58
CA GLY A 78 -1.94 -6.45 -19.76
C GLY A 78 -0.78 -5.58 -20.21
N GLU A 79 -0.38 -4.58 -19.42
CA GLU A 79 0.80 -3.75 -19.67
C GLU A 79 1.77 -3.85 -18.49
N ARG A 80 3.08 -3.86 -18.80
CA ARG A 80 4.12 -3.94 -17.78
C ARG A 80 4.10 -2.73 -16.85
N LEU A 81 4.18 -2.98 -15.54
CA LEU A 81 4.31 -1.94 -14.51
C LEU A 81 5.76 -1.45 -14.45
N THR A 82 6.03 -0.34 -15.11
CA THR A 82 7.28 0.41 -14.95
C THR A 82 7.18 1.37 -13.77
N ALA A 83 8.33 1.84 -13.26
CA ALA A 83 8.39 2.82 -12.17
C ALA A 83 7.60 4.10 -12.48
N GLU A 84 7.57 4.54 -13.74
CA GLU A 84 6.82 5.72 -14.17
C GLU A 84 5.31 5.44 -14.23
N ARG A 85 4.94 4.28 -14.75
CA ARG A 85 3.53 3.90 -14.88
C ARG A 85 2.88 3.71 -13.52
N VAL A 86 3.52 2.99 -12.60
CA VAL A 86 2.97 2.77 -11.28
C VAL A 86 2.78 4.08 -10.49
N LYS A 87 3.63 5.09 -10.68
CA LYS A 87 3.44 6.42 -10.07
C LYS A 87 2.12 7.08 -10.52
N LYS A 88 1.70 6.88 -11.75
CA LYS A 88 0.44 7.42 -12.29
C LYS A 88 -0.78 6.65 -11.81
N LEU A 89 -0.65 5.35 -11.57
CA LEU A 89 -1.75 4.48 -11.16
C LEU A 89 -2.01 4.51 -9.65
N ARG A 90 -0.99 4.82 -8.84
CA ARG A 90 -1.10 4.90 -7.37
C ARG A 90 -2.15 5.91 -6.93
N GLY A 91 -3.02 5.49 -6.01
CA GLY A 91 -4.08 6.32 -5.45
C GLY A 91 -5.30 6.51 -6.37
N HIS A 92 -5.26 5.96 -7.59
CA HIS A 92 -6.36 6.03 -8.56
C HIS A 92 -6.85 4.63 -8.94
N GLU A 93 -6.02 3.85 -9.59
CA GLU A 93 -6.37 2.50 -10.05
C GLU A 93 -5.81 1.40 -9.13
N ILE A 94 -4.67 1.67 -8.48
CA ILE A 94 -4.05 0.76 -7.52
C ILE A 94 -3.92 1.51 -6.19
N VAL A 95 -4.49 0.93 -5.13
CA VAL A 95 -4.47 1.50 -3.78
C VAL A 95 -3.91 0.49 -2.80
N LEU A 96 -3.02 0.92 -1.92
CA LEU A 96 -2.51 0.15 -0.80
C LEU A 96 -3.20 0.61 0.48
N VAL A 97 -3.80 -0.33 1.21
CA VAL A 97 -4.23 -0.11 2.59
C VAL A 97 -3.16 -0.68 3.52
N PRO A 98 -2.39 0.17 4.22
CA PRO A 98 -1.29 -0.30 5.05
C PRO A 98 -1.80 -0.95 6.33
N GLN A 99 -1.02 -1.89 6.87
CA GLN A 99 -1.31 -2.55 8.15
C GLN A 99 -1.11 -1.61 9.35
N SER A 100 -0.16 -0.69 9.25
CA SER A 100 0.18 0.25 10.32
C SER A 100 -0.60 1.55 10.19
N VAL A 101 -1.02 2.10 11.33
CA VAL A 101 -1.62 3.45 11.44
C VAL A 101 -0.59 4.57 11.40
N SER A 102 0.71 4.25 11.39
CA SER A 102 1.81 5.22 11.32
C SER A 102 1.90 5.99 10.00
N TYR A 103 1.10 5.62 9.01
CA TYR A 103 0.97 6.33 7.73
C TYR A 103 0.11 7.60 7.83
N LEU A 104 -0.66 7.76 8.91
CA LEU A 104 -1.37 9.01 9.16
C LEU A 104 -0.37 10.08 9.60
N ASP A 105 -0.47 11.26 9.00
CA ASP A 105 0.32 12.42 9.41
C ASP A 105 -0.13 12.89 10.81
N PRO A 106 0.74 12.81 11.84
CA PRO A 106 0.37 13.17 13.19
C PRO A 106 0.06 14.66 13.38
N LEU A 107 0.52 15.52 12.47
CA LEU A 107 0.36 16.97 12.52
C LEU A 107 -0.81 17.48 11.67
N MET A 108 -1.50 16.58 10.96
CA MET A 108 -2.64 16.94 10.12
C MET A 108 -3.94 16.38 10.71
N LYS A 109 -5.01 17.16 10.66
CA LYS A 109 -6.34 16.73 11.12
C LYS A 109 -6.86 15.59 10.26
N ILE A 110 -7.62 14.68 10.86
CA ILE A 110 -8.20 13.51 10.19
C ILE A 110 -9.03 13.91 8.96
N GLY A 111 -9.88 14.93 9.10
CA GLY A 111 -10.69 15.39 7.98
C GLY A 111 -9.90 15.88 6.79
N GLU A 112 -8.77 16.55 7.01
CA GLU A 112 -7.89 17.04 5.96
C GLU A 112 -7.19 15.87 5.22
N GLN A 113 -6.79 14.85 5.95
CA GLN A 113 -6.18 13.66 5.38
C GLN A 113 -7.17 12.88 4.52
N ILE A 114 -8.40 12.62 5.01
CA ILE A 114 -9.44 11.92 4.25
C ILE A 114 -9.82 12.71 2.98
N GLN A 115 -9.84 14.04 3.07
CA GLN A 115 -10.19 14.92 1.95
C GLN A 115 -9.03 15.11 0.96
N ASN A 116 -7.85 14.61 1.28
CA ASN A 116 -6.62 14.78 0.47
C ASN A 116 -6.37 16.27 0.11
N GLY A 117 -6.53 17.15 1.11
CA GLY A 117 -6.35 18.60 0.97
C GLY A 117 -7.43 19.35 0.19
N LYS A 118 -8.43 18.66 -0.36
CA LYS A 118 -9.56 19.30 -1.08
C LYS A 118 -10.53 19.92 -0.10
N LYS A 119 -10.97 21.15 -0.38
CA LYS A 119 -11.86 21.94 0.51
C LYS A 119 -13.29 22.07 -0.01
N ASP A 120 -13.65 21.38 -1.09
CA ASP A 120 -14.98 21.45 -1.69
C ASP A 120 -16.07 20.91 -0.75
N VAL A 121 -17.25 21.51 -0.80
CA VAL A 121 -18.41 21.09 0.02
C VAL A 121 -18.76 19.62 -0.23
N SER A 122 -18.78 19.18 -1.49
CA SER A 122 -19.06 17.81 -1.86
C SER A 122 -18.06 16.79 -1.28
N VAL A 123 -16.77 17.18 -1.19
CA VAL A 123 -15.73 16.34 -0.58
C VAL A 123 -15.90 16.26 0.93
N LYS A 124 -16.32 17.36 1.56
CA LYS A 124 -16.65 17.41 2.99
C LYS A 124 -17.82 16.49 3.33
N GLU A 125 -18.88 16.53 2.53
CA GLU A 125 -20.05 15.65 2.71
C GLU A 125 -19.67 14.17 2.54
N LYS A 126 -18.88 13.86 1.52
CA LYS A 126 -18.34 12.50 1.33
C LYS A 126 -17.50 12.04 2.52
N CYS A 127 -16.64 12.89 3.06
CA CYS A 127 -15.84 12.60 4.26
C CYS A 127 -16.75 12.24 5.44
N LEU A 128 -17.80 13.03 5.71
CA LEU A 128 -18.75 12.77 6.79
C LEU A 128 -19.52 11.46 6.57
N ALA A 129 -19.92 11.16 5.34
CA ALA A 129 -20.60 9.91 5.00
C ALA A 129 -19.69 8.69 5.22
N VAL A 130 -18.40 8.80 4.86
CA VAL A 130 -17.40 7.74 5.09
C VAL A 130 -17.19 7.53 6.60
N LEU A 131 -16.98 8.58 7.37
CA LEU A 131 -16.83 8.47 8.83
C LEU A 131 -18.04 7.76 9.46
N LYS A 132 -19.25 8.16 9.09
CA LYS A 132 -20.49 7.52 9.56
C LYS A 132 -20.56 6.05 9.17
N ARG A 133 -20.19 5.70 7.94
CA ARG A 133 -20.17 4.30 7.45
C ARG A 133 -19.25 3.41 8.29
N TYR A 134 -18.13 3.94 8.77
CA TYR A 134 -17.20 3.21 9.64
C TYR A 134 -17.48 3.37 11.14
N GLY A 135 -18.67 3.90 11.52
CA GLY A 135 -19.08 4.06 12.91
C GLY A 135 -18.24 5.08 13.67
N LEU A 136 -17.78 6.11 12.97
CA LEU A 136 -17.00 7.19 13.54
C LEU A 136 -17.85 8.47 13.62
N SER A 137 -17.74 9.19 14.74
CA SER A 137 -18.45 10.44 14.95
C SER A 137 -17.91 11.57 14.05
N PRO A 138 -18.77 12.49 13.54
CA PRO A 138 -18.37 13.60 12.69
C PRO A 138 -17.29 14.52 13.28
N ASP A 139 -17.21 14.66 14.60
CA ASP A 139 -16.23 15.47 15.31
C ASP A 139 -14.78 14.95 15.15
N ILE A 140 -14.61 13.68 14.79
CA ILE A 140 -13.31 13.07 14.54
C ILE A 140 -12.55 13.77 13.41
N ARG A 141 -13.24 14.35 12.43
CA ARG A 141 -12.61 15.13 11.37
C ARG A 141 -11.74 16.27 11.90
N GLU A 142 -12.07 16.87 13.05
CA GLU A 142 -11.34 17.98 13.65
C GLU A 142 -10.23 17.53 14.60
N LYS A 143 -10.10 16.22 14.83
CA LYS A 143 -9.09 15.63 15.70
C LYS A 143 -7.82 15.28 14.94
N TYR A 144 -6.73 15.21 15.67
CA TYR A 144 -5.45 14.68 15.19
C TYR A 144 -5.35 13.17 15.47
N PRO A 145 -4.52 12.41 14.73
CA PRO A 145 -4.37 10.97 14.93
C PRO A 145 -4.08 10.55 16.37
N PHE A 146 -3.24 11.29 17.10
CA PHE A 146 -2.88 10.99 18.49
C PHE A 146 -4.04 11.17 19.50
N GLN A 147 -5.11 11.85 19.10
CA GLN A 147 -6.32 12.03 19.92
C GLN A 147 -7.32 10.89 19.75
N LEU A 148 -7.05 9.93 18.86
CA LEU A 148 -7.91 8.79 18.58
C LEU A 148 -7.44 7.53 19.32
N SER A 149 -8.38 6.67 19.68
CA SER A 149 -8.02 5.33 20.13
C SER A 149 -7.46 4.50 18.98
N GLY A 150 -6.65 3.47 19.26
CA GLY A 150 -6.09 2.60 18.23
C GLY A 150 -7.14 1.95 17.31
N GLY A 151 -8.32 1.63 17.84
CA GLY A 151 -9.43 1.12 17.04
C GLY A 151 -10.10 2.18 16.15
N MET A 152 -10.14 3.44 16.58
CA MET A 152 -10.61 4.55 15.75
C MET A 152 -9.62 4.87 14.65
N THR A 153 -8.33 4.93 14.96
CA THR A 153 -7.25 5.21 14.02
C THR A 153 -7.19 4.18 12.88
N ARG A 154 -7.50 2.89 13.18
CA ARG A 154 -7.57 1.84 12.15
C ARG A 154 -8.78 1.94 11.22
N ARG A 155 -9.82 2.67 11.62
CA ARG A 155 -11.05 2.86 10.84
C ARG A 155 -11.03 4.15 10.00
N VAL A 156 -10.07 5.02 10.26
CA VAL A 156 -9.76 6.21 9.46
C VAL A 156 -8.95 5.85 8.23
#